data_8b559fa419471f5a3ae7a451f1e40399
#
_entry.id   8b559fa419471f5a3ae7a451f1e40399
#
_cell.length_a   1.000
_cell.length_b   1.000
_cell.length_c   1.000
_cell.angle_alpha   90.00
_cell.angle_beta   90.00
_cell.angle_gamma   90.00
#
_symmetry.space_group_name_H-M   'P 1'
#
loop_
_entity.id
_entity.type
_entity.pdbx_description
1 polymer ?
#
loop_
_entity_poly.entity_id
_entity_poly.type
_entity_poly.pdbx_seq_one_letter_code
_entity_poly.pdbx_strand_id
1 'polypeptide(L)'
;TALNRIPELAQRYAGQVRLVYIDPPFNTGQAFAHYDDNLEHSVWLSMLRDRLVQLKPLLAPNGSIWVHLDDAEVHRCRVVMDEVLGSANFVATVIWQKIHARNNSAQHMSTVHDTLLVYARDRGALRFGRVDRTAASDGDFWNPDDDPRGLWRRSDLTASKGYNDGKYEVEGPHGDKFVPRDGRWW
;
A
#
# COMPACT_ATOMS: atom_id res chain seq x y z
N THR A 1 14.19 21.17 14.94
CA THR A 1 13.51 19.93 14.52
C THR A 1 14.27 19.29 13.35
N ALA A 2 14.16 17.95 13.16
CA ALA A 2 14.80 17.24 12.04
C ALA A 2 14.42 17.84 10.66
N LEU A 3 13.24 18.41 10.53
CA LEU A 3 12.74 19.04 9.31
C LEU A 3 13.54 20.29 8.88
N ASN A 4 14.14 21.03 9.81
CA ASN A 4 14.96 22.20 9.48
C ASN A 4 16.33 21.83 8.87
N ARG A 5 16.70 20.55 8.92
CA ARG A 5 17.97 20.03 8.38
C ARG A 5 17.83 19.41 7.00
N ILE A 6 16.63 19.41 6.40
CA ILE A 6 16.42 18.84 5.06
C ILE A 6 17.33 19.48 4.00
N PRO A 7 17.57 20.82 3.99
CA PRO A 7 18.49 21.41 3.01
C PRO A 7 19.94 20.88 3.13
N GLU A 8 20.41 20.65 4.37
CA GLU A 8 21.75 20.06 4.60
C GLU A 8 21.79 18.60 4.15
N LEU A 9 20.71 17.83 4.39
CA LEU A 9 20.59 16.46 3.93
C LEU A 9 20.54 16.40 2.40
N ALA A 10 19.91 17.38 1.75
CA ALA A 10 19.83 17.44 0.30
C ALA A 10 21.22 17.59 -0.36
N GLN A 11 22.13 18.33 0.25
CA GLN A 11 23.50 18.44 -0.25
C GLN A 11 24.25 17.11 -0.22
N ARG A 12 23.98 16.26 0.77
CA ARG A 12 24.71 15.02 1.00
C ARG A 12 24.04 13.79 0.37
N TYR A 13 22.71 13.76 0.33
CA TYR A 13 21.93 12.56 0.00
C TYR A 13 20.98 12.73 -1.19
N ALA A 14 21.14 13.79 -2.01
CA ALA A 14 20.32 13.97 -3.20
C ALA A 14 20.34 12.72 -4.10
N GLY A 15 19.17 12.23 -4.46
CA GLY A 15 19.00 11.07 -5.33
C GLY A 15 19.43 9.72 -4.74
N GLN A 16 19.68 9.63 -3.41
CA GLN A 16 20.22 8.42 -2.77
C GLN A 16 19.24 7.78 -1.78
N VAL A 17 18.21 8.49 -1.34
CA VAL A 17 17.28 8.01 -0.32
C VAL A 17 16.27 7.06 -0.95
N ARG A 18 16.24 5.80 -0.51
CA ARG A 18 15.32 4.78 -1.02
C ARG A 18 13.95 4.80 -0.34
N LEU A 19 13.90 5.25 0.89
CA LEU A 19 12.66 5.35 1.66
C LEU A 19 12.64 6.65 2.48
N VAL A 20 11.57 7.40 2.31
CA VAL A 20 11.17 8.48 3.22
C VAL A 20 9.86 8.05 3.86
N TYR A 21 9.83 7.98 5.19
CA TYR A 21 8.60 7.78 5.96
C TYR A 21 8.40 9.00 6.84
N ILE A 22 7.24 9.63 6.74
CA ILE A 22 6.88 10.77 7.56
C ILE A 22 5.54 10.54 8.26
N ASP A 23 5.51 10.97 9.50
CA ASP A 23 4.37 10.97 10.40
C ASP A 23 4.16 12.42 10.84
N PRO A 24 3.50 13.26 10.01
CA PRO A 24 3.27 14.67 10.35
C PRO A 24 2.17 14.78 11.41
N PRO A 25 2.03 15.95 12.09
CA PRO A 25 0.86 16.21 12.93
C PRO A 25 -0.43 15.94 12.17
N PHE A 26 -1.35 15.17 12.76
CA PHE A 26 -2.58 14.73 12.07
C PHE A 26 -3.64 15.83 11.94
N ASN A 27 -3.44 16.96 12.60
CA ASN A 27 -4.36 18.10 12.59
C ASN A 27 -5.77 17.74 13.11
N THR A 28 -5.83 16.92 14.16
CA THR A 28 -7.08 16.40 14.75
C THR A 28 -7.77 17.39 15.68
N GLY A 29 -7.17 18.55 15.95
CA GLY A 29 -7.66 19.53 16.92
C GLY A 29 -7.39 19.14 18.38
N GLN A 30 -6.65 18.08 18.64
CA GLN A 30 -6.24 17.68 19.98
C GLN A 30 -4.96 18.43 20.36
N ALA A 31 -4.97 19.14 21.49
CA ALA A 31 -3.80 19.85 21.98
C ALA A 31 -2.77 18.85 22.53
N PHE A 32 -1.66 18.67 21.82
CA PHE A 32 -0.48 17.99 22.34
C PHE A 32 0.52 18.99 22.89
N ALA A 33 1.19 18.66 24.00
CA ALA A 33 2.09 19.56 24.74
C ALA A 33 3.27 20.13 23.91
N HIS A 34 3.54 19.59 22.72
CA HIS A 34 4.66 19.97 21.88
C HIS A 34 4.31 20.19 20.39
N TYR A 35 3.03 20.10 20.01
CA TYR A 35 2.55 20.30 18.64
C TYR A 35 1.25 21.07 18.65
N ASP A 36 1.16 22.10 17.80
CA ASP A 36 -0.08 22.77 17.50
C ASP A 36 -0.86 21.94 16.46
N ASP A 37 -1.74 21.06 16.96
CA ASP A 37 -2.52 20.12 16.14
C ASP A 37 -3.85 20.72 15.73
N ASN A 38 -4.00 22.05 15.80
CA ASN A 38 -5.21 22.77 15.41
C ASN A 38 -4.88 23.90 14.41
N LEU A 39 -4.11 23.55 13.39
CA LEU A 39 -3.81 24.48 12.31
C LEU A 39 -5.01 24.57 11.35
N GLU A 40 -5.23 25.75 10.79
CA GLU A 40 -6.10 25.87 9.64
C GLU A 40 -5.61 24.94 8.52
N HIS A 41 -6.53 24.25 7.84
CA HIS A 41 -6.21 23.28 6.78
C HIS A 41 -5.23 23.83 5.73
N SER A 42 -5.42 25.09 5.33
CA SER A 42 -4.55 25.73 4.33
C SER A 42 -3.11 25.90 4.82
N VAL A 43 -2.94 26.23 6.11
CA VAL A 43 -1.60 26.39 6.72
C VAL A 43 -0.93 25.03 6.84
N TRP A 44 -1.66 24.03 7.31
CA TRP A 44 -1.17 22.67 7.43
C TRP A 44 -0.74 22.11 6.07
N LEU A 45 -1.59 22.25 5.04
CA LEU A 45 -1.29 21.80 3.68
C LEU A 45 -0.09 22.50 3.08
N SER A 46 0.05 23.82 3.29
CA SER A 46 1.20 24.60 2.82
C SER A 46 2.50 24.11 3.47
N MET A 47 2.48 23.89 4.79
CA MET A 47 3.60 23.31 5.51
C MET A 47 3.98 21.94 4.95
N LEU A 48 3.01 21.04 4.74
CA LEU A 48 3.26 19.70 4.21
C LEU A 48 3.83 19.76 2.79
N ARG A 49 3.23 20.59 1.93
CA ARG A 49 3.67 20.79 0.55
C ARG A 49 5.13 21.20 0.47
N ASP A 50 5.53 22.20 1.26
CA ASP A 50 6.90 22.68 1.31
C ASP A 50 7.89 21.59 1.73
N ARG A 51 7.48 20.72 2.67
CA ARG A 51 8.30 19.58 3.09
C ARG A 51 8.40 18.51 2.00
N LEU A 52 7.31 18.20 1.32
CA LEU A 52 7.32 17.25 0.21
C LEU A 52 8.21 17.75 -0.94
N VAL A 53 8.16 19.05 -1.27
CA VAL A 53 9.03 19.67 -2.29
C VAL A 53 10.49 19.53 -1.91
N GLN A 54 10.84 19.71 -0.63
CA GLN A 54 12.21 19.55 -0.12
C GLN A 54 12.67 18.10 -0.07
N LEU A 55 11.77 17.15 0.23
CA LEU A 55 12.07 15.72 0.33
C LEU A 55 12.21 15.04 -1.02
N LYS A 56 11.45 15.48 -2.03
CA LYS A 56 11.44 14.88 -3.36
C LYS A 56 12.84 14.74 -4.00
N PRO A 57 13.73 15.75 -3.97
CA PRO A 57 15.08 15.64 -4.53
C PRO A 57 15.98 14.62 -3.84
N LEU A 58 15.68 14.27 -2.58
CA LEU A 58 16.45 13.25 -1.85
C LEU A 58 16.20 11.84 -2.40
N LEU A 59 15.01 11.58 -2.92
CA LEU A 59 14.61 10.23 -3.35
C LEU A 59 15.46 9.76 -4.53
N ALA A 60 15.99 8.55 -4.40
CA ALA A 60 16.57 7.79 -5.50
C ALA A 60 15.51 7.50 -6.58
N PRO A 61 15.89 7.22 -7.83
CA PRO A 61 14.91 6.87 -8.88
C PRO A 61 13.97 5.74 -8.48
N ASN A 62 14.46 4.73 -7.77
CA ASN A 62 13.69 3.60 -7.22
C ASN A 62 13.23 3.83 -5.77
N GLY A 63 13.26 5.06 -5.29
CA GLY A 63 12.83 5.44 -3.95
C GLY A 63 11.33 5.69 -3.84
N SER A 64 10.83 5.63 -2.62
CA SER A 64 9.43 5.89 -2.27
C SER A 64 9.29 6.80 -1.06
N ILE A 65 8.17 7.51 -1.00
CA ILE A 65 7.75 8.31 0.15
C ILE A 65 6.41 7.80 0.67
N TRP A 66 6.34 7.67 1.97
CA TRP A 66 5.20 7.17 2.73
C TRP A 66 4.76 8.23 3.72
N VAL A 67 3.51 8.64 3.65
CA VAL A 67 2.92 9.63 4.56
C VAL A 67 1.82 8.96 5.36
N HIS A 68 1.99 8.94 6.67
CA HIS A 68 1.07 8.34 7.62
C HIS A 68 0.13 9.40 8.19
N LEU A 69 -1.17 9.19 8.10
CA LEU A 69 -2.21 10.11 8.56
C LEU A 69 -3.46 9.33 8.99
N ASP A 70 -4.28 9.97 9.79
CA ASP A 70 -5.66 9.55 10.02
C ASP A 70 -6.63 10.16 8.99
N ASP A 71 -7.93 10.03 9.22
CA ASP A 71 -8.98 10.52 8.33
C ASP A 71 -9.09 12.05 8.26
N ALA A 72 -8.49 12.81 9.21
CA ALA A 72 -8.65 14.26 9.28
C ALA A 72 -8.10 14.97 8.04
N GLU A 73 -6.90 14.61 7.59
CA GLU A 73 -6.22 15.30 6.50
C GLU A 73 -5.78 14.41 5.33
N VAL A 74 -5.94 13.08 5.42
CA VAL A 74 -5.42 12.16 4.41
C VAL A 74 -5.93 12.46 2.99
N HIS A 75 -7.18 12.83 2.84
CA HIS A 75 -7.81 13.12 1.54
C HIS A 75 -7.24 14.38 0.89
N ARG A 76 -6.93 15.42 1.68
CA ARG A 76 -6.29 16.66 1.20
C ARG A 76 -4.80 16.44 0.94
N CYS A 77 -4.13 15.69 1.83
CA CYS A 77 -2.74 15.29 1.65
C CYS A 77 -2.53 14.59 0.31
N ARG A 78 -3.46 13.71 -0.07
CA ARG A 78 -3.41 13.00 -1.34
C ARG A 78 -3.35 13.97 -2.54
N VAL A 79 -4.14 15.03 -2.55
CA VAL A 79 -4.14 16.05 -3.61
C VAL A 79 -2.79 16.77 -3.68
N VAL A 80 -2.24 17.15 -2.53
CA VAL A 80 -0.92 17.80 -2.46
C VAL A 80 0.19 16.86 -2.93
N MET A 81 0.13 15.59 -2.58
CA MET A 81 1.10 14.60 -3.05
C MET A 81 0.99 14.38 -4.57
N ASP A 82 -0.21 14.38 -5.13
CA ASP A 82 -0.43 14.32 -6.59
C ASP A 82 0.20 15.53 -7.29
N GLU A 83 0.08 16.73 -6.73
CA GLU A 83 0.70 17.95 -7.26
C GLU A 83 2.24 17.86 -7.23
N VAL A 84 2.81 17.51 -6.07
CA VAL A 84 4.26 17.56 -5.86
C VAL A 84 4.98 16.41 -6.53
N LEU A 85 4.46 15.19 -6.39
CA LEU A 85 5.13 13.96 -6.82
C LEU A 85 4.66 13.48 -8.20
N GLY A 86 3.47 13.91 -8.62
CA GLY A 86 2.78 13.47 -9.82
C GLY A 86 1.81 12.31 -9.55
N SER A 87 0.57 12.42 -9.98
CA SER A 87 -0.47 11.40 -9.78
C SER A 87 -0.10 10.04 -10.39
N ALA A 88 0.68 10.03 -11.50
CA ALA A 88 1.19 8.80 -12.12
C ALA A 88 2.15 8.01 -11.21
N ASN A 89 2.77 8.66 -10.24
CA ASN A 89 3.70 8.07 -9.28
C ASN A 89 3.02 7.53 -8.02
N PHE A 90 1.70 7.63 -7.93
CA PHE A 90 0.95 6.98 -6.86
C PHE A 90 1.09 5.46 -6.94
N VAL A 91 1.42 4.84 -5.82
CA VAL A 91 1.64 3.39 -5.72
C VAL A 91 0.45 2.71 -5.05
N ALA A 92 0.13 3.13 -3.83
CA ALA A 92 -0.93 2.50 -3.04
C ALA A 92 -1.41 3.39 -1.88
N THR A 93 -2.60 3.08 -1.42
CA THR A 93 -3.09 3.42 -0.07
C THR A 93 -2.99 2.17 0.78
N VAL A 94 -2.23 2.24 1.88
CA VAL A 94 -2.11 1.15 2.86
C VAL A 94 -2.94 1.49 4.08
N ILE A 95 -3.78 0.57 4.49
CA ILE A 95 -4.58 0.69 5.71
C ILE A 95 -3.83 0.04 6.85
N TRP A 96 -3.51 0.84 7.87
CA TRP A 96 -2.84 0.39 9.07
C TRP A 96 -3.83 0.22 10.20
N GLN A 97 -4.14 -1.02 10.55
CA GLN A 97 -5.02 -1.29 11.68
C GLN A 97 -4.29 -1.00 13.00
N LYS A 98 -4.68 0.09 13.67
CA LYS A 98 -4.06 0.54 14.93
C LYS A 98 -4.75 0.01 16.18
N ILE A 99 -6.03 -0.35 16.08
CA ILE A 99 -6.85 -0.85 17.20
C ILE A 99 -7.53 -2.14 16.77
N HIS A 100 -7.41 -3.19 17.56
CA HIS A 100 -8.04 -4.49 17.32
C HIS A 100 -9.40 -4.63 18.03
N ALA A 101 -9.63 -3.85 19.07
CA ALA A 101 -10.88 -3.86 19.85
C ALA A 101 -11.86 -2.81 19.31
N ARG A 102 -13.16 -3.16 19.30
CA ARG A 102 -14.23 -2.17 18.99
C ARG A 102 -14.41 -1.25 20.18
N ASN A 103 -14.63 0.04 19.89
CA ASN A 103 -15.04 1.01 20.91
C ASN A 103 -16.57 0.99 21.06
N ASN A 104 -17.05 0.45 22.19
CA ASN A 104 -18.50 0.35 22.45
C ASN A 104 -19.17 1.70 22.74
N SER A 105 -18.40 2.78 22.99
CA SER A 105 -18.89 4.14 23.22
C SER A 105 -18.94 5.00 21.95
N ALA A 106 -18.55 4.46 20.80
CA ALA A 106 -18.62 5.20 19.53
C ALA A 106 -20.08 5.42 19.12
N GLN A 107 -20.47 6.69 18.91
CA GLN A 107 -21.82 7.04 18.43
C GLN A 107 -22.09 6.60 16.99
N HIS A 108 -21.03 6.45 16.19
CA HIS A 108 -21.07 6.03 14.80
C HIS A 108 -20.15 4.82 14.57
N MET A 109 -19.29 4.88 13.56
CA MET A 109 -18.30 3.86 13.30
C MET A 109 -17.04 4.09 14.14
N SER A 110 -16.45 3.01 14.66
CA SER A 110 -15.17 3.11 15.38
C SER A 110 -14.04 3.31 14.38
N THR A 111 -13.21 4.34 14.60
CA THR A 111 -11.97 4.55 13.85
C THR A 111 -10.88 3.63 14.39
N VAL A 112 -10.58 2.57 13.67
CA VAL A 112 -9.64 1.51 14.09
C VAL A 112 -8.36 1.47 13.26
N HIS A 113 -8.22 2.37 12.29
CA HIS A 113 -7.09 2.39 11.36
C HIS A 113 -6.52 3.80 11.17
N ASP A 114 -5.32 3.82 10.65
CA ASP A 114 -4.73 4.98 9.99
C ASP A 114 -4.43 4.63 8.52
N THR A 115 -4.07 5.63 7.77
CA THR A 115 -3.82 5.52 6.33
C THR A 115 -2.39 5.91 6.01
N LEU A 116 -1.71 5.09 5.18
CA LEU A 116 -0.44 5.47 4.61
C LEU A 116 -0.60 5.70 3.10
N LEU A 117 -0.28 6.90 2.65
CA LEU A 117 -0.21 7.23 1.23
C LEU A 117 1.20 6.92 0.72
N VAL A 118 1.30 6.10 -0.31
CA VAL A 118 2.58 5.64 -0.86
C VAL A 118 2.77 6.19 -2.26
N TYR A 119 3.85 6.91 -2.48
CA TYR A 119 4.29 7.40 -3.79
C TYR A 119 5.71 6.97 -4.09
N ALA A 120 5.98 6.72 -5.35
CA ALA A 120 7.33 6.52 -5.85
C ALA A 120 7.96 7.83 -6.33
N ARG A 121 9.28 7.91 -6.40
CA ARG A 121 9.97 8.92 -7.20
C ARG A 121 9.72 8.72 -8.69
N ASP A 122 9.84 7.46 -9.13
CA ASP A 122 9.45 6.94 -10.42
C ASP A 122 8.81 5.57 -10.22
N ARG A 123 7.52 5.47 -10.50
CA ARG A 123 6.76 4.22 -10.32
C ARG A 123 7.28 3.09 -11.23
N GLY A 124 7.82 3.43 -12.39
CA GLY A 124 8.40 2.46 -13.31
C GLY A 124 9.69 1.82 -12.78
N ALA A 125 10.45 2.57 -12.00
CA ALA A 125 11.70 2.13 -11.40
C ALA A 125 11.54 1.47 -10.03
N LEU A 126 10.42 1.72 -9.33
CA LEU A 126 10.19 1.17 -7.99
C LEU A 126 10.05 -0.35 -8.02
N ARG A 127 10.78 -1.03 -7.13
CA ARG A 127 10.66 -2.47 -6.88
C ARG A 127 10.66 -2.71 -5.39
N PHE A 128 9.64 -3.41 -4.90
CA PHE A 128 9.62 -3.93 -3.53
C PHE A 128 10.30 -5.29 -3.47
N GLY A 129 11.00 -5.56 -2.38
CA GLY A 129 11.48 -6.89 -2.06
C GLY A 129 10.31 -7.85 -1.82
N ARG A 130 10.54 -9.12 -2.03
CA ARG A 130 9.60 -10.15 -1.61
C ARG A 130 9.76 -10.38 -0.11
N VAL A 131 8.66 -10.58 0.57
CA VAL A 131 8.66 -11.07 1.95
C VAL A 131 8.88 -12.57 1.90
N ASP A 132 9.73 -13.09 2.77
CA ASP A 132 9.95 -14.53 2.89
C ASP A 132 8.63 -15.22 3.26
N ARG A 133 8.44 -16.41 2.70
CA ARG A 133 7.25 -17.20 3.00
C ARG A 133 7.34 -17.72 4.42
N THR A 134 6.20 -17.75 5.11
CA THR A 134 6.10 -18.35 6.44
C THR A 134 5.86 -19.86 6.31
N ALA A 135 6.26 -20.63 7.32
CA ALA A 135 5.98 -22.06 7.37
C ALA A 135 4.47 -22.38 7.23
N ALA A 136 3.58 -21.49 7.70
CA ALA A 136 2.14 -21.63 7.52
C ALA A 136 1.73 -21.49 6.05
N SER A 137 2.35 -20.58 5.30
CA SER A 137 2.08 -20.42 3.85
C SER A 137 2.70 -21.52 3.01
N ASP A 138 3.75 -22.19 3.51
CA ASP A 138 4.38 -23.33 2.85
C ASP A 138 3.61 -24.64 3.05
N GLY A 139 2.87 -24.76 4.15
CA GLY A 139 2.04 -25.93 4.44
C GLY A 139 0.95 -26.22 3.41
N ASP A 140 0.55 -25.23 2.61
CA ASP A 140 -0.41 -25.39 1.52
C ASP A 140 0.20 -26.00 0.24
N PHE A 141 1.53 -26.16 0.22
CA PHE A 141 2.26 -26.66 -0.95
C PHE A 141 2.86 -28.04 -0.64
N TRP A 142 2.65 -28.98 -1.52
CA TRP A 142 3.18 -30.35 -1.42
C TRP A 142 3.52 -30.88 -2.81
N ASN A 143 4.21 -32.00 -2.89
CA ASN A 143 4.57 -32.65 -4.17
C ASN A 143 4.18 -34.14 -4.10
N PRO A 144 2.89 -34.48 -4.22
CA PRO A 144 2.39 -35.86 -4.08
C PRO A 144 2.71 -36.75 -5.28
N ASP A 145 3.11 -36.16 -6.40
CA ASP A 145 3.36 -36.80 -7.70
C ASP A 145 4.83 -36.71 -8.14
N ASP A 146 5.71 -36.30 -7.24
CA ASP A 146 7.14 -36.09 -7.50
C ASP A 146 7.43 -35.21 -8.73
N ASP A 147 6.59 -34.17 -8.93
CA ASP A 147 6.76 -33.22 -10.03
C ASP A 147 8.16 -32.58 -9.96
N PRO A 148 8.99 -32.67 -11.04
CA PRO A 148 10.33 -32.13 -11.05
C PRO A 148 10.39 -30.61 -10.95
N ARG A 149 9.27 -29.91 -11.13
CA ARG A 149 9.17 -28.46 -10.92
C ARG A 149 9.08 -28.08 -9.44
N GLY A 150 8.90 -29.04 -8.53
CA GLY A 150 8.87 -28.88 -7.09
C GLY A 150 7.46 -28.81 -6.49
N LEU A 151 7.35 -28.18 -5.32
CA LEU A 151 6.09 -28.10 -4.57
C LEU A 151 5.02 -27.28 -5.31
N TRP A 152 3.80 -27.76 -5.31
CA TRP A 152 2.67 -27.09 -5.92
C TRP A 152 1.43 -27.11 -5.01
N ARG A 153 0.46 -26.27 -5.31
CA ARG A 153 -0.83 -26.16 -4.59
C ARG A 153 -1.97 -26.28 -5.58
N ARG A 154 -3.02 -27.00 -5.20
CA ARG A 154 -4.26 -27.04 -5.99
C ARG A 154 -4.88 -25.65 -6.06
N SER A 155 -5.37 -25.29 -7.22
CA SER A 155 -6.13 -24.06 -7.46
C SER A 155 -7.44 -24.41 -8.17
N ASP A 156 -8.49 -23.66 -7.88
CA ASP A 156 -9.76 -23.78 -8.61
C ASP A 156 -9.55 -23.18 -10.03
N LEU A 157 -9.75 -23.99 -11.03
CA LEU A 157 -9.67 -23.58 -12.44
C LEU A 157 -10.98 -22.95 -12.92
N THR A 158 -12.05 -23.04 -12.11
CA THR A 158 -13.37 -22.59 -12.54
C THR A 158 -13.64 -21.15 -12.11
N ALA A 159 -14.31 -20.38 -12.98
CA ALA A 159 -14.77 -19.02 -12.71
C ALA A 159 -16.25 -19.01 -12.29
N SER A 160 -16.62 -18.06 -11.41
CA SER A 160 -18.00 -17.84 -10.97
C SER A 160 -18.82 -16.94 -11.91
N LYS A 161 -18.14 -16.22 -12.82
CA LYS A 161 -18.82 -15.35 -13.83
C LYS A 161 -18.76 -16.02 -15.19
N GLY A 162 -19.95 -16.16 -15.82
CA GLY A 162 -20.08 -16.74 -17.13
C GLY A 162 -19.54 -15.85 -18.25
N TYR A 163 -18.92 -16.49 -19.22
CA TYR A 163 -18.62 -15.91 -20.52
C TYR A 163 -18.90 -16.97 -21.60
N ASN A 164 -19.17 -16.54 -22.81
CA ASN A 164 -19.86 -17.34 -23.84
C ASN A 164 -19.23 -18.71 -24.14
N ASP A 165 -17.89 -18.83 -24.12
CA ASP A 165 -17.19 -20.04 -24.54
C ASP A 165 -16.53 -20.80 -23.37
N GLY A 166 -16.91 -20.50 -22.14
CA GLY A 166 -16.28 -21.09 -20.94
C GLY A 166 -16.87 -22.42 -20.48
N LYS A 167 -17.76 -23.04 -21.26
CA LYS A 167 -18.32 -24.39 -20.99
C LYS A 167 -17.92 -25.33 -22.10
N TYR A 168 -16.84 -26.03 -21.92
CA TYR A 168 -16.37 -27.08 -22.84
C TYR A 168 -15.79 -28.25 -22.04
N GLU A 169 -15.61 -29.36 -22.68
CA GLU A 169 -15.04 -30.56 -22.11
C GLU A 169 -13.51 -30.48 -22.20
N VAL A 170 -12.83 -30.73 -21.09
CA VAL A 170 -11.36 -30.85 -21.02
C VAL A 170 -11.01 -32.32 -20.77
N GLU A 171 -10.17 -32.88 -21.59
CA GLU A 171 -9.64 -34.23 -21.41
C GLU A 171 -8.37 -34.19 -20.52
N GLY A 172 -8.42 -35.00 -19.47
CA GLY A 172 -7.26 -35.18 -18.57
C GLY A 172 -6.20 -36.14 -19.15
N PRO A 173 -5.04 -36.22 -18.53
CA PRO A 173 -3.91 -37.04 -19.02
C PRO A 173 -4.18 -38.53 -19.08
N HIS A 174 -5.23 -39.01 -18.41
CA HIS A 174 -5.67 -40.43 -18.42
C HIS A 174 -6.93 -40.67 -19.24
N GLY A 175 -7.35 -39.69 -20.06
CA GLY A 175 -8.56 -39.77 -20.85
C GLY A 175 -9.86 -39.45 -20.12
N ASP A 176 -9.78 -39.04 -18.85
CA ASP A 176 -10.91 -38.58 -18.08
C ASP A 176 -11.43 -37.24 -18.63
N LYS A 177 -12.78 -37.11 -18.70
CA LYS A 177 -13.41 -35.92 -19.23
C LYS A 177 -13.96 -35.05 -18.10
N PHE A 178 -13.62 -33.80 -18.10
CA PHE A 178 -14.03 -32.83 -17.10
C PHE A 178 -14.84 -31.71 -17.74
N VAL A 179 -15.97 -31.38 -17.10
CA VAL A 179 -16.76 -30.18 -17.42
C VAL A 179 -16.96 -29.35 -16.18
N PRO A 180 -17.08 -28.01 -16.29
CA PRO A 180 -17.33 -27.17 -15.12
C PRO A 180 -18.67 -27.52 -14.51
N ARG A 181 -18.76 -27.48 -13.18
CA ARG A 181 -20.01 -27.72 -12.44
C ARG A 181 -21.04 -26.67 -12.82
N ASP A 182 -22.34 -26.97 -12.54
CA ASP A 182 -23.40 -26.01 -12.75
C ASP A 182 -23.12 -24.65 -12.09
N GLY A 183 -23.36 -23.57 -12.85
CA GLY A 183 -23.05 -22.21 -12.40
C GLY A 183 -21.57 -21.86 -12.40
N ARG A 184 -20.69 -22.69 -12.97
CA ARG A 184 -19.24 -22.44 -13.12
C ARG A 184 -18.83 -22.53 -14.60
N TRP A 185 -17.70 -21.89 -14.94
CA TRP A 185 -17.06 -21.84 -16.26
C TRP A 185 -15.56 -22.06 -16.10
N TRP A 186 -14.88 -22.50 -17.16
CA TRP A 186 -13.41 -22.56 -17.18
C TRP A 186 -12.79 -21.17 -17.19
#